data_d91c954c2fea2c3ff47f92fb15b64097
#
_entry.id   d91c954c2fea2c3ff47f92fb15b64097
#
_cell.length_a   1.000
_cell.length_b   1.000
_cell.length_c   1.000
_cell.angle_alpha   90.00
_cell.angle_beta   90.00
_cell.angle_gamma   90.00
#
_symmetry.space_group_name_H-M   'P 1'
#
loop_
_entity.id
_entity.type
_entity.pdbx_description
1 polymer ?
#
loop_
_entity_poly.entity_id
_entity_poly.type
_entity_poly.pdbx_seq_one_letter_code
_entity_poly.pdbx_strand_id
1 'polypeptide(L)'
;DDLLKRDFKADKPFSKCVTDITEVKGKNGKLYVSAIFDCYDLTAVGLSMDDNMIAELCAATVENTTAAYPEFCGAVLHSDRGSQYTSDSYRAALNEYGVRQSMNSAGGRCHDNARCVSMWARMKNELFYSRGRKSTDYTIEQLKTMIWRYYMSYWNNRRICSSIGGMPPAEKRRRYYSDKTGKPAAAME
;
A
#
# COMPACT_ATOMS: atom_id res chain seq x y z
N ASP A 1 -7.98 -18.14 1.81
CA ASP A 1 -9.42 -17.79 1.79
C ASP A 1 -9.59 -16.30 1.60
N ASP A 2 -10.72 -15.87 1.02
CA ASP A 2 -11.12 -14.47 0.92
C ASP A 2 -11.80 -14.03 2.23
N LEU A 3 -11.02 -13.40 3.12
CA LEU A 3 -11.52 -12.90 4.40
C LEU A 3 -12.22 -11.54 4.26
N LEU A 4 -11.94 -10.78 3.20
CA LEU A 4 -12.53 -9.47 2.99
C LEU A 4 -13.90 -9.53 2.30
N LYS A 5 -14.11 -10.49 1.39
CA LYS A 5 -15.37 -10.62 0.62
C LYS A 5 -15.80 -9.31 -0.02
N ARG A 6 -14.84 -8.56 -0.58
CA ARG A 6 -15.02 -7.20 -1.15
C ARG A 6 -15.44 -6.12 -0.14
N ASP A 7 -15.50 -6.43 1.15
CA ASP A 7 -15.73 -5.42 2.18
C ASP A 7 -14.40 -4.80 2.63
N PHE A 8 -14.02 -3.72 1.97
CA PHE A 8 -12.83 -2.91 2.29
C PHE A 8 -13.09 -1.84 3.35
N LYS A 9 -14.25 -1.82 3.99
CA LYS A 9 -14.49 -0.91 5.11
C LYS A 9 -13.70 -1.38 6.33
N ALA A 10 -13.03 -0.46 6.96
CA ALA A 10 -12.26 -0.69 8.17
C ALA A 10 -12.63 0.35 9.22
N ASP A 11 -12.84 -0.09 10.46
CA ASP A 11 -13.29 0.79 11.55
C ASP A 11 -12.11 1.39 12.34
N LYS A 12 -10.91 0.86 12.11
CA LYS A 12 -9.67 1.30 12.76
C LYS A 12 -8.46 1.08 11.87
N PRO A 13 -7.36 1.84 12.07
CA PRO A 13 -6.09 1.57 11.41
C PRO A 13 -5.64 0.12 11.60
N PHE A 14 -5.00 -0.42 10.57
CA PHE A 14 -4.41 -1.77 10.52
C PHE A 14 -5.39 -2.95 10.71
N SER A 15 -6.70 -2.73 10.74
CA SER A 15 -7.64 -3.86 10.81
C SER A 15 -7.73 -4.64 9.50
N LYS A 16 -7.72 -3.92 8.38
CA LYS A 16 -7.71 -4.45 7.01
C LYS A 16 -6.75 -3.64 6.17
N CYS A 17 -5.84 -4.30 5.51
CA CYS A 17 -4.91 -3.71 4.55
C CYS A 17 -4.98 -4.44 3.22
N VAL A 18 -4.60 -3.77 2.15
CA VAL A 18 -4.48 -4.34 0.81
C VAL A 18 -3.06 -4.18 0.30
N THR A 19 -2.60 -5.15 -0.47
CA THR A 19 -1.27 -5.13 -1.10
C THR A 19 -1.35 -5.53 -2.56
N ASP A 20 -0.46 -4.98 -3.34
CA ASP A 20 -0.32 -5.29 -4.76
C ASP A 20 1.05 -4.86 -5.27
N ILE A 21 1.45 -5.41 -6.43
CA ILE A 21 2.64 -5.00 -7.16
C ILE A 21 2.22 -4.30 -8.46
N THR A 22 2.90 -3.21 -8.80
CA THR A 22 2.77 -2.60 -10.11
C THR A 22 4.13 -2.50 -10.81
N GLU A 23 4.14 -2.70 -12.14
CA GLU A 23 5.29 -2.41 -12.98
C GLU A 23 5.25 -0.96 -13.46
N VAL A 24 6.41 -0.30 -13.42
CA VAL A 24 6.64 1.01 -14.01
C VAL A 24 7.86 0.92 -14.93
N LYS A 25 7.66 1.17 -16.23
CA LYS A 25 8.76 1.18 -17.22
C LYS A 25 9.54 2.47 -17.08
N GLY A 26 10.84 2.34 -16.88
CA GLY A 26 11.79 3.44 -16.90
C GLY A 26 12.60 3.50 -18.19
N LYS A 27 13.44 4.52 -18.31
CA LYS A 27 14.34 4.72 -19.45
C LYS A 27 15.35 3.59 -19.62
N ASN A 28 15.81 3.01 -18.52
CA ASN A 28 16.91 2.03 -18.46
C ASN A 28 16.47 0.68 -17.86
N GLY A 29 15.17 0.37 -17.86
CA GLY A 29 14.67 -0.92 -17.36
C GLY A 29 13.23 -0.85 -16.83
N LYS A 30 12.90 -1.80 -15.99
CA LYS A 30 11.61 -1.91 -15.32
C LYS A 30 11.78 -1.76 -13.82
N LEU A 31 10.84 -1.15 -13.18
CA LEU A 31 10.74 -1.04 -11.73
C LEU A 31 9.46 -1.73 -11.26
N TYR A 32 9.58 -2.66 -10.33
CA TYR A 32 8.47 -3.26 -9.63
C TYR A 32 8.29 -2.58 -8.29
N VAL A 33 7.07 -2.19 -8.01
CA VAL A 33 6.71 -1.45 -6.80
C VAL A 33 5.67 -2.25 -6.04
N SER A 34 6.03 -2.74 -4.87
CA SER A 34 5.13 -3.39 -3.92
C SER A 34 4.73 -2.38 -2.85
N ALA A 35 3.43 -2.29 -2.55
CA ALA A 35 2.95 -1.41 -1.49
C ALA A 35 1.86 -2.07 -0.65
N ILE A 36 1.72 -1.59 0.59
CA ILE A 36 0.62 -1.92 1.49
C ILE A 36 -0.13 -0.63 1.80
N PHE A 37 -1.45 -0.67 1.58
CA PHE A 37 -2.36 0.45 1.88
C PHE A 37 -3.34 0.05 2.97
N ASP A 38 -3.49 0.90 3.96
CA ASP A 38 -4.49 0.72 5.01
C ASP A 38 -5.89 1.05 4.48
N CYS A 39 -6.84 0.17 4.72
CA CYS A 39 -8.22 0.37 4.27
C CYS A 39 -8.98 1.44 5.08
N TYR A 40 -8.55 1.75 6.29
CA TYR A 40 -9.18 2.73 7.15
C TYR A 40 -9.02 4.16 6.65
N ASP A 41 -7.79 4.54 6.35
CA ASP A 41 -7.42 5.92 6.05
C ASP A 41 -6.70 6.09 4.70
N LEU A 42 -6.45 5.02 3.98
CA LEU A 42 -5.71 4.98 2.71
C LEU A 42 -4.21 5.32 2.84
N THR A 43 -3.65 5.31 4.04
CA THR A 43 -2.22 5.51 4.21
C THR A 43 -1.43 4.42 3.48
N ALA A 44 -0.43 4.80 2.70
CA ALA A 44 0.60 3.90 2.24
C ALA A 44 1.51 3.60 3.43
N VAL A 45 1.35 2.43 4.04
CA VAL A 45 2.08 2.02 5.25
C VAL A 45 3.31 1.19 4.93
N GLY A 46 3.38 0.60 3.75
CA GLY A 46 4.53 -0.16 3.26
C GLY A 46 4.83 0.17 1.81
N LEU A 47 6.11 0.25 1.47
CA LEU A 47 6.57 0.49 0.11
C LEU A 47 7.96 -0.11 -0.06
N SER A 48 8.08 -1.03 -1.02
CA SER A 48 9.37 -1.60 -1.46
C SER A 48 9.46 -1.59 -2.96
N MET A 49 10.66 -1.44 -3.50
CA MET A 49 10.88 -1.30 -4.93
C MET A 49 12.13 -2.07 -5.36
N ASP A 50 12.00 -2.84 -6.45
CA ASP A 50 13.08 -3.65 -7.01
C ASP A 50 13.01 -3.65 -8.54
N ASP A 51 14.07 -4.06 -9.21
CA ASP A 51 14.11 -4.29 -10.66
C ASP A 51 13.60 -5.70 -11.03
N ASN A 52 13.38 -6.57 -10.06
CA ASN A 52 12.82 -7.91 -10.20
C ASN A 52 11.47 -8.03 -9.47
N MET A 53 10.51 -8.71 -10.12
CA MET A 53 9.21 -9.05 -9.52
C MET A 53 9.30 -10.42 -8.85
N ILE A 54 9.87 -10.44 -7.64
CA ILE A 54 10.10 -11.65 -6.86
C ILE A 54 9.28 -11.66 -5.56
N ALA A 55 9.13 -12.82 -4.97
CA ALA A 55 8.39 -12.98 -3.71
C ALA A 55 9.04 -12.22 -2.55
N GLU A 56 10.35 -12.12 -2.55
CA GLU A 56 11.16 -11.38 -1.57
C GLU A 56 10.80 -9.89 -1.53
N LEU A 57 10.40 -9.31 -2.67
CA LEU A 57 9.91 -7.93 -2.70
C LEU A 57 8.64 -7.75 -1.85
N CYS A 58 7.72 -8.71 -1.92
CA CYS A 58 6.50 -8.70 -1.10
C CYS A 58 6.81 -8.96 0.37
N ALA A 59 7.68 -9.91 0.68
CA ALA A 59 8.12 -10.21 2.04
C ALA A 59 8.80 -8.98 2.67
N ALA A 60 9.75 -8.36 1.98
CA ALA A 60 10.42 -7.14 2.43
C ALA A 60 9.42 -5.99 2.67
N THR A 61 8.32 -5.91 1.89
CA THR A 61 7.29 -4.90 2.13
C THR A 61 6.55 -5.16 3.45
N VAL A 62 6.27 -6.43 3.81
CA VAL A 62 5.67 -6.81 5.09
C VAL A 62 6.63 -6.49 6.25
N GLU A 63 7.88 -6.89 6.14
CA GLU A 63 8.94 -6.65 7.14
C GLU A 63 9.12 -5.16 7.42
N ASN A 64 9.31 -4.36 6.37
CA ASN A 64 9.46 -2.91 6.49
C ASN A 64 8.21 -2.24 7.09
N THR A 65 7.01 -2.74 6.75
CA THR A 65 5.76 -2.23 7.33
C THR A 65 5.69 -2.53 8.81
N THR A 66 6.01 -3.76 9.22
CA THR A 66 5.97 -4.17 10.62
C THR A 66 7.02 -3.44 11.46
N ALA A 67 8.21 -3.23 10.91
CA ALA A 67 9.25 -2.46 11.59
C ALA A 67 8.84 -1.00 11.82
N ALA A 68 8.15 -0.38 10.86
CA ALA A 68 7.67 1.00 10.97
C ALA A 68 6.38 1.13 11.82
N TYR A 69 5.54 0.11 11.80
CA TYR A 69 4.21 0.08 12.44
C TYR A 69 3.98 -1.26 13.14
N PRO A 70 4.40 -1.41 14.41
CA PRO A 70 4.17 -2.66 15.16
C PRO A 70 2.68 -3.05 15.27
N GLU A 71 1.77 -2.08 15.18
CA GLU A 71 0.32 -2.31 15.18
C GLU A 71 -0.20 -3.04 13.94
N PHE A 72 0.63 -3.16 12.89
CA PHE A 72 0.33 -3.96 11.72
C PHE A 72 0.28 -5.47 12.03
N CYS A 73 0.92 -5.92 13.11
CA CYS A 73 0.80 -7.29 13.61
C CYS A 73 -0.67 -7.63 13.89
N GLY A 74 -1.13 -8.76 13.36
CA GLY A 74 -2.52 -9.20 13.46
C GLY A 74 -3.50 -8.60 12.44
N ALA A 75 -3.05 -7.70 11.58
CA ALA A 75 -3.84 -7.16 10.46
C ALA A 75 -4.31 -8.27 9.51
N VAL A 76 -5.40 -8.02 8.80
CA VAL A 76 -5.75 -8.80 7.60
C VAL A 76 -5.13 -8.13 6.40
N LEU A 77 -4.21 -8.81 5.71
CA LEU A 77 -3.57 -8.33 4.49
C LEU A 77 -4.12 -9.07 3.28
N HIS A 78 -4.82 -8.35 2.42
CA HIS A 78 -5.46 -8.89 1.23
C HIS A 78 -4.65 -8.61 -0.04
N SER A 79 -4.49 -9.65 -0.86
CA SER A 79 -3.80 -9.60 -2.15
C SER A 79 -4.60 -10.33 -3.23
N ASP A 80 -4.15 -10.23 -4.45
CA ASP A 80 -4.53 -11.17 -5.48
C ASP A 80 -3.86 -12.55 -5.27
N ARG A 81 -4.00 -13.47 -6.24
CA ARG A 81 -3.40 -14.79 -6.22
C ARG A 81 -2.12 -14.88 -7.05
N GLY A 82 -1.40 -13.80 -7.21
CA GLY A 82 -0.09 -13.80 -7.86
C GLY A 82 0.87 -14.78 -7.21
N SER A 83 1.80 -15.36 -7.98
CA SER A 83 2.77 -16.33 -7.48
C SER A 83 3.60 -15.81 -6.32
N GLN A 84 3.85 -14.51 -6.27
CA GLN A 84 4.56 -13.84 -5.19
C GLN A 84 3.84 -13.99 -3.85
N TYR A 85 2.51 -13.85 -3.84
CA TYR A 85 1.67 -13.93 -2.64
C TYR A 85 1.34 -15.36 -2.21
N THR A 86 1.63 -16.35 -3.08
CA THR A 86 1.45 -17.78 -2.75
C THR A 86 2.76 -18.48 -2.41
N SER A 87 3.90 -17.78 -2.46
CA SER A 87 5.22 -18.30 -2.16
C SER A 87 5.40 -18.64 -0.68
N ASP A 88 6.30 -19.55 -0.39
CA ASP A 88 6.61 -19.94 0.99
C ASP A 88 7.33 -18.81 1.74
N SER A 89 8.21 -18.05 1.08
CA SER A 89 8.90 -16.90 1.68
C SER A 89 7.92 -15.81 2.14
N TYR A 90 6.93 -15.48 1.31
CA TYR A 90 5.90 -14.50 1.70
C TYR A 90 5.03 -15.01 2.85
N ARG A 91 4.61 -16.28 2.81
CA ARG A 91 3.83 -16.88 3.91
C ARG A 91 4.63 -16.93 5.22
N ALA A 92 5.92 -17.24 5.14
CA ALA A 92 6.79 -17.23 6.31
C ALA A 92 6.85 -15.83 6.95
N ALA A 93 7.04 -14.77 6.16
CA ALA A 93 7.02 -13.39 6.65
C ALA A 93 5.67 -13.03 7.31
N LEU A 94 4.54 -13.39 6.69
CA LEU A 94 3.22 -13.14 7.29
C LEU A 94 3.05 -13.86 8.64
N ASN A 95 3.49 -15.12 8.72
CA ASN A 95 3.38 -15.92 9.94
C ASN A 95 4.26 -15.37 11.06
N GLU A 96 5.48 -14.95 10.73
CA GLU A 96 6.44 -14.36 11.68
C GLU A 96 5.85 -13.13 12.40
N TYR A 97 5.15 -12.28 11.64
CA TYR A 97 4.55 -11.06 12.19
C TYR A 97 3.07 -11.21 12.57
N GLY A 98 2.52 -12.43 12.51
CA GLY A 98 1.12 -12.70 12.87
C GLY A 98 0.11 -12.03 11.95
N VAL A 99 0.49 -11.65 10.73
CA VAL A 99 -0.39 -11.03 9.74
C VAL A 99 -1.24 -12.10 9.06
N ARG A 100 -2.56 -11.89 9.03
CA ARG A 100 -3.49 -12.86 8.46
C ARG A 100 -3.63 -12.65 6.96
N GLN A 101 -3.27 -13.66 6.19
CA GLN A 101 -3.40 -13.62 4.74
C GLN A 101 -4.87 -13.73 4.30
N SER A 102 -5.27 -12.83 3.42
CA SER A 102 -6.51 -12.91 2.65
C SER A 102 -6.18 -12.81 1.16
N MET A 103 -6.83 -13.61 0.34
CA MET A 103 -6.63 -13.59 -1.12
C MET A 103 -7.97 -13.65 -1.85
N ASN A 104 -8.02 -13.09 -3.03
CA ASN A 104 -9.17 -13.18 -3.93
C ASN A 104 -9.70 -14.61 -4.01
N SER A 105 -11.01 -14.78 -4.15
CA SER A 105 -11.63 -16.09 -4.39
C SER A 105 -11.04 -16.77 -5.63
N ALA A 106 -11.02 -18.10 -5.66
CA ALA A 106 -10.58 -18.85 -6.85
C ALA A 106 -11.45 -18.46 -8.06
N GLY A 107 -10.84 -18.04 -9.16
CA GLY A 107 -11.55 -17.48 -10.31
C GLY A 107 -12.03 -16.03 -10.12
N GLY A 108 -11.62 -15.37 -9.05
CA GLY A 108 -11.93 -13.96 -8.75
C GLY A 108 -11.48 -13.01 -9.87
N ARG A 109 -12.27 -11.97 -10.13
CA ARG A 109 -11.96 -10.95 -11.13
C ARG A 109 -11.03 -9.90 -10.53
N CYS A 110 -10.36 -9.12 -11.39
CA CYS A 110 -9.51 -7.98 -11.00
C CYS A 110 -10.17 -6.97 -10.05
N HIS A 111 -11.51 -6.98 -9.99
CA HIS A 111 -12.29 -6.14 -9.07
C HIS A 111 -12.10 -6.49 -7.59
N ASP A 112 -11.59 -7.67 -7.28
CA ASP A 112 -11.41 -8.11 -5.91
C ASP A 112 -10.23 -7.40 -5.22
N ASN A 113 -9.31 -6.79 -6.00
CA ASN A 113 -8.25 -5.88 -5.52
C ASN A 113 -8.38 -4.46 -6.10
N ALA A 114 -9.61 -4.02 -6.41
CA ALA A 114 -9.90 -2.73 -7.06
C ALA A 114 -9.32 -1.53 -6.32
N ARG A 115 -9.15 -1.63 -5.01
CA ARG A 115 -8.56 -0.56 -4.19
C ARG A 115 -7.10 -0.30 -4.56
N CYS A 116 -6.25 -1.33 -4.61
CA CYS A 116 -4.86 -1.19 -5.05
C CYS A 116 -4.76 -0.72 -6.51
N VAL A 117 -5.56 -1.30 -7.40
CA VAL A 117 -5.61 -0.88 -8.82
C VAL A 117 -5.89 0.61 -8.94
N SER A 118 -6.83 1.15 -8.16
CA SER A 118 -7.15 2.58 -8.16
C SER A 118 -6.00 3.44 -7.61
N MET A 119 -5.26 2.95 -6.61
CA MET A 119 -4.09 3.64 -6.05
C MET A 119 -2.97 3.76 -7.08
N TRP A 120 -2.68 2.69 -7.81
CA TRP A 120 -1.69 2.69 -8.89
C TRP A 120 -2.08 3.59 -10.06
N ALA A 121 -3.34 3.52 -10.48
CA ALA A 121 -3.84 4.37 -11.56
C ALA A 121 -3.70 5.86 -11.21
N ARG A 122 -4.02 6.26 -9.98
CA ARG A 122 -3.86 7.63 -9.49
C ARG A 122 -2.40 8.05 -9.47
N MET A 123 -1.52 7.24 -8.92
CA MET A 123 -0.09 7.53 -8.89
C MET A 123 0.46 7.74 -10.30
N LYS A 124 0.18 6.82 -11.23
CA LYS A 124 0.63 6.93 -12.62
C LYS A 124 0.06 8.18 -13.30
N ASN A 125 -1.22 8.48 -13.07
CA ASN A 125 -1.83 9.68 -13.61
C ASN A 125 -1.22 10.96 -13.05
N GLU A 126 -1.10 11.09 -11.74
CA GLU A 126 -0.63 12.30 -11.07
C GLU A 126 0.88 12.55 -11.27
N LEU A 127 1.70 11.49 -11.34
CA LEU A 127 3.13 11.64 -11.61
C LEU A 127 3.47 11.88 -13.09
N PHE A 128 2.74 11.24 -14.00
CA PHE A 128 3.11 11.19 -15.40
C PHE A 128 2.04 11.77 -16.32
N TYR A 129 0.90 11.13 -16.46
CA TYR A 129 -0.03 11.37 -17.56
C TYR A 129 -0.69 12.76 -17.51
N SER A 130 -1.16 13.21 -16.35
CA SER A 130 -1.78 14.53 -16.20
C SER A 130 -0.81 15.69 -16.47
N ARG A 131 0.50 15.40 -16.46
CA ARG A 131 1.56 16.37 -16.70
C ARG A 131 2.17 16.24 -18.10
N GLY A 132 1.58 15.43 -18.97
CA GLY A 132 2.11 15.15 -20.31
C GLY A 132 3.48 14.46 -20.32
N ARG A 133 3.85 13.77 -19.24
CA ARG A 133 5.13 13.06 -19.06
C ARG A 133 4.94 11.57 -19.25
N LYS A 134 6.02 10.86 -19.56
CA LYS A 134 6.07 9.41 -19.61
C LYS A 134 7.02 8.89 -18.53
N SER A 135 6.72 7.76 -17.92
CA SER A 135 7.64 7.15 -16.97
C SER A 135 8.99 6.79 -17.61
N THR A 136 8.98 6.48 -18.90
CA THR A 136 10.19 6.22 -19.71
C THR A 136 11.12 7.42 -19.92
N ASP A 137 10.69 8.62 -19.53
CA ASP A 137 11.55 9.80 -19.54
C ASP A 137 12.54 9.82 -18.36
N TYR A 138 12.33 8.93 -17.37
CA TYR A 138 13.07 8.86 -16.11
C TYR A 138 13.85 7.56 -15.96
N THR A 139 15.02 7.62 -15.33
CA THR A 139 15.77 6.42 -14.95
C THR A 139 15.09 5.70 -13.78
N ILE A 140 15.45 4.44 -13.54
CA ILE A 140 14.93 3.65 -12.41
C ILE A 140 15.17 4.37 -11.07
N GLU A 141 16.33 4.94 -10.85
CA GLU A 141 16.66 5.66 -9.62
C GLU A 141 15.81 6.94 -9.43
N GLN A 142 15.54 7.65 -10.52
CA GLN A 142 14.63 8.79 -10.51
C GLN A 142 13.19 8.34 -10.19
N LEU A 143 12.73 7.23 -10.79
CA LEU A 143 11.41 6.66 -10.52
C LEU A 143 11.26 6.21 -9.07
N LYS A 144 12.26 5.53 -8.51
CA LYS A 144 12.27 5.16 -7.08
C LYS A 144 12.07 6.38 -6.18
N THR A 145 12.85 7.43 -6.42
CA THR A 145 12.74 8.69 -5.65
C THR A 145 11.37 9.35 -5.81
N MET A 146 10.86 9.43 -7.04
CA MET A 146 9.57 10.07 -7.35
C MET A 146 8.41 9.32 -6.70
N ILE A 147 8.38 7.99 -6.80
CA ILE A 147 7.32 7.14 -6.25
C ILE A 147 7.36 7.14 -4.72
N TRP A 148 8.57 7.07 -4.13
CA TRP A 148 8.73 7.18 -2.69
C TRP A 148 8.18 8.51 -2.15
N ARG A 149 8.58 9.64 -2.75
CA ARG A 149 8.08 10.97 -2.38
C ARG A 149 6.58 11.11 -2.60
N TYR A 150 6.06 10.49 -3.66
CA TYR A 150 4.62 10.52 -3.93
C TYR A 150 3.84 9.88 -2.80
N TYR A 151 4.18 8.66 -2.37
CA TYR A 151 3.41 7.97 -1.34
C TYR A 151 3.76 8.44 0.08
N MET A 152 5.04 8.48 0.44
CA MET A 152 5.46 8.73 1.81
C MET A 152 5.34 10.20 2.23
N SER A 153 5.48 11.13 1.29
CA SER A 153 5.36 12.55 1.60
C SER A 153 4.03 13.15 1.11
N TYR A 154 3.79 13.14 -0.19
CA TYR A 154 2.64 13.84 -0.77
C TYR A 154 1.32 13.14 -0.49
N TRP A 155 1.19 11.85 -0.84
CA TRP A 155 -0.05 11.08 -0.65
C TRP A 155 -0.47 11.04 0.82
N ASN A 156 0.43 10.60 1.69
CA ASN A 156 0.11 10.42 3.10
C ASN A 156 -0.21 11.73 3.82
N ASN A 157 0.53 12.80 3.52
CA ASN A 157 0.48 14.01 4.36
C ASN A 157 -0.20 15.23 3.72
N ARG A 158 -0.40 15.24 2.39
CA ARG A 158 -0.87 16.45 1.68
C ARG A 158 -2.06 16.20 0.76
N ARG A 159 -2.17 15.00 0.19
CA ARG A 159 -3.21 14.72 -0.79
C ARG A 159 -4.58 14.61 -0.13
N ILE A 160 -5.48 15.48 -0.52
CA ILE A 160 -6.89 15.45 -0.08
C ILE A 160 -7.60 14.27 -0.72
N CYS A 161 -8.18 13.38 0.10
CA CYS A 161 -8.90 12.19 -0.33
C CYS A 161 -10.38 12.31 0.05
N SER A 162 -11.25 12.51 -0.93
CA SER A 162 -12.71 12.68 -0.71
C SER A 162 -13.36 11.48 -0.03
N SER A 163 -12.90 10.25 -0.35
CA SER A 163 -13.45 9.01 0.21
C SER A 163 -13.21 8.81 1.70
N ILE A 164 -12.34 9.64 2.31
CA ILE A 164 -12.04 9.58 3.74
C ILE A 164 -12.39 10.89 4.47
N GLY A 165 -13.34 11.65 3.93
CA GLY A 165 -13.82 12.87 4.56
C GLY A 165 -13.10 14.14 4.11
N GLY A 166 -12.45 14.15 2.95
CA GLY A 166 -11.83 15.35 2.37
C GLY A 166 -10.58 15.80 3.11
N MET A 167 -9.78 14.88 3.59
CA MET A 167 -8.53 15.15 4.32
C MET A 167 -7.39 14.24 3.85
N PRO A 168 -6.12 14.56 4.18
CA PRO A 168 -5.00 13.64 3.93
C PRO A 168 -5.09 12.38 4.80
N PRO A 169 -4.57 11.23 4.32
CA PRO A 169 -4.50 9.98 5.08
C PRO A 169 -3.95 10.12 6.49
N ALA A 170 -2.80 10.75 6.66
CA ALA A 170 -2.16 10.93 7.95
C ALA A 170 -3.02 11.78 8.93
N GLU A 171 -3.77 12.75 8.41
CA GLU A 171 -4.69 13.55 9.24
C GLU A 171 -5.84 12.69 9.79
N LYS A 172 -6.44 11.82 8.95
CA LYS A 172 -7.47 10.90 9.42
C LYS A 172 -6.94 9.95 10.48
N ARG A 173 -5.70 9.45 10.31
CA ARG A 173 -5.01 8.59 11.28
C ARG A 173 -4.77 9.31 12.61
N ARG A 174 -4.24 10.53 12.58
CA ARG A 174 -4.03 11.35 13.77
C ARG A 174 -5.32 11.59 14.55
N ARG A 175 -6.42 11.91 13.87
CA ARG A 175 -7.74 12.09 14.52
C ARG A 175 -8.19 10.82 15.23
N TYR A 176 -8.07 9.67 14.60
CA TYR A 176 -8.42 8.40 15.24
C TYR A 176 -7.69 8.18 16.57
N TYR A 177 -6.38 8.40 16.59
CA TYR A 177 -5.59 8.22 17.80
C TYR A 177 -5.85 9.32 18.84
N SER A 178 -6.07 10.55 18.41
CA SER A 178 -6.46 11.67 19.28
C SER A 178 -7.76 11.38 20.01
N ASP A 179 -8.79 10.94 19.30
CA ASP A 179 -10.10 10.61 19.88
C ASP A 179 -9.99 9.48 20.93
N LYS A 180 -9.09 8.50 20.67
CA LYS A 180 -8.86 7.41 21.61
C LYS A 180 -8.06 7.78 22.85
N THR A 181 -7.09 8.68 22.72
CA THR A 181 -6.15 9.02 23.81
C THR A 181 -6.56 10.26 24.58
N GLY A 182 -7.54 11.01 24.09
CA GLY A 182 -7.93 12.32 24.65
C GLY A 182 -6.86 13.41 24.48
N LYS A 183 -5.78 13.12 23.72
CA LYS A 183 -4.70 14.08 23.43
C LYS A 183 -4.98 14.81 22.12
N PRO A 184 -4.70 16.11 22.00
CA PRO A 184 -4.90 16.82 20.75
C PRO A 184 -4.02 16.27 19.64
N ALA A 185 -4.55 16.20 18.43
CA ALA A 185 -3.86 15.62 17.26
C ALA A 185 -2.49 16.27 16.94
N ALA A 186 -2.30 17.51 17.31
CA ALA A 186 -1.04 18.25 17.15
C ALA A 186 0.11 17.78 18.09
N ALA A 187 -0.18 16.95 19.08
CA ALA A 187 0.81 16.46 20.05
C ALA A 187 1.34 15.05 19.72
N MET A 188 1.04 14.54 18.52
CA MET A 188 1.36 13.19 18.07
C MET A 188 2.33 13.19 16.86
N GLU A 189 3.32 14.12 16.87
CA GLU A 189 4.46 14.14 15.95
C GLU A 189 5.57 13.19 16.36
#